data_95783daff24fa6fbaf4cc71722dc6571
#
_entry.id   95783daff24fa6fbaf4cc71722dc6571
#
_cell.length_a   1.000
_cell.length_b   1.000
_cell.length_c   1.000
_cell.angle_alpha   90.00
_cell.angle_beta   90.00
_cell.angle_gamma   90.00
#
_symmetry.space_group_name_H-M   'P 1'
#
loop_
_entity.id
_entity.type
_entity.pdbx_description
1 polymer ?
#
loop_
_entity_poly.entity_id
_entity_poly.type
_entity_poly.pdbx_seq_one_letter_code
_entity_poly.pdbx_strand_id
1 'polypeptide(L)'
;MASYGKASLAKLETCHKEIQAVCFEVIPVFDHTIIWGARGEAEQTRAFEEGFSTKPWPESKHNAVPPGLSDAVDIAPWHTTKPHIRWDATNEFIYLAGHMMQTAAMLGIQLRWGGDWDRDHDLYDINKPFDLGHFERIA
;
A
#
# COMPACT_ATOMS: atom_id res chain seq x y z
N MET A 1 -16.18 -0.76 14.77
CA MET A 1 -15.28 -0.24 13.74
C MET A 1 -14.00 -1.07 13.71
N ALA A 2 -13.46 -1.28 12.52
CA ALA A 2 -12.23 -2.05 12.38
C ALA A 2 -11.04 -1.29 12.97
N SER A 3 -10.05 -2.04 13.40
CA SER A 3 -8.76 -1.51 13.86
C SER A 3 -7.66 -2.51 13.49
N TYR A 4 -6.42 -2.02 13.45
CA TYR A 4 -5.30 -2.88 13.11
C TYR A 4 -4.93 -3.83 14.25
N GLY A 5 -4.66 -5.09 13.90
CA GLY A 5 -4.04 -6.03 14.81
C GLY A 5 -2.54 -5.77 14.95
N LYS A 6 -1.91 -6.55 15.81
CA LYS A 6 -0.48 -6.43 16.16
C LYS A 6 0.45 -6.51 14.94
N ALA A 7 0.20 -7.48 14.06
CA ALA A 7 1.05 -7.69 12.88
C ALA A 7 0.97 -6.52 11.92
N SER A 8 -0.24 -6.00 11.66
CA SER A 8 -0.41 -4.83 10.80
C SER A 8 0.22 -3.58 11.40
N LEU A 9 0.04 -3.36 12.71
CA LEU A 9 0.67 -2.22 13.39
C LEU A 9 2.19 -2.26 13.29
N ALA A 10 2.80 -3.43 13.48
CA ALA A 10 4.25 -3.58 13.37
C ALA A 10 4.75 -3.21 11.97
N LYS A 11 4.04 -3.63 10.94
CA LYS A 11 4.39 -3.30 9.56
C LYS A 11 4.16 -1.82 9.25
N LEU A 12 3.06 -1.26 9.70
CA LEU A 12 2.72 0.14 9.45
C LEU A 12 3.70 1.10 10.13
N GLU A 13 4.21 0.74 11.30
CA GLU A 13 5.22 1.53 12.01
C GLU A 13 6.51 1.73 11.22
N THR A 14 6.80 0.87 10.25
CA THR A 14 7.98 0.99 9.39
C THR A 14 7.77 1.96 8.24
N CYS A 15 6.56 2.48 8.05
CA CYS A 15 6.22 3.42 7.00
C CYS A 15 6.37 4.87 7.45
N HIS A 16 6.55 5.77 6.50
CA HIS A 16 6.56 7.20 6.75
C HIS A 16 5.29 7.64 7.49
N LYS A 17 5.42 8.64 8.36
CA LYS A 17 4.32 9.14 9.19
C LYS A 17 3.10 9.58 8.38
N GLU A 18 3.30 10.11 7.19
CA GLU A 18 2.18 10.49 6.31
C GLU A 18 1.37 9.28 5.85
N ILE A 19 2.04 8.17 5.52
CA ILE A 19 1.36 6.93 5.16
C ILE A 19 0.58 6.39 6.37
N GLN A 20 1.18 6.42 7.55
CA GLN A 20 0.52 6.02 8.77
C GLN A 20 -0.75 6.85 9.01
N ALA A 21 -0.66 8.18 8.83
CA ALA A 21 -1.80 9.07 9.04
C ALA A 21 -2.98 8.71 8.14
N VAL A 22 -2.73 8.45 6.86
CA VAL A 22 -3.78 8.04 5.92
C VAL A 22 -4.41 6.72 6.35
N CYS A 23 -3.59 5.72 6.66
CA CYS A 23 -4.05 4.38 7.04
C CYS A 23 -4.90 4.43 8.32
N PHE A 24 -4.50 5.19 9.32
CA PHE A 24 -5.26 5.30 10.57
C PHE A 24 -6.61 5.98 10.38
N GLU A 25 -6.72 6.91 9.43
CA GLU A 25 -8.01 7.53 9.09
C GLU A 25 -8.93 6.58 8.32
N VAL A 26 -8.38 5.68 7.52
CA VAL A 26 -9.18 4.79 6.66
C VAL A 26 -9.64 3.54 7.39
N ILE A 27 -8.83 2.97 8.30
CA ILE A 27 -9.16 1.67 8.92
C ILE A 27 -10.53 1.64 9.60
N PRO A 28 -11.01 2.69 10.28
CA PRO A 28 -12.33 2.63 10.90
C PRO A 28 -13.49 2.56 9.90
N VAL A 29 -13.29 3.01 8.66
CA VAL A 29 -14.36 3.08 7.66
C VAL A 29 -14.25 1.99 6.59
N PHE A 30 -13.07 1.41 6.40
CA PHE A 30 -12.86 0.34 5.44
C PHE A 30 -11.82 -0.63 5.95
N ASP A 31 -12.24 -1.84 6.34
CA ASP A 31 -11.36 -2.84 6.94
C ASP A 31 -10.33 -3.34 5.93
N HIS A 32 -9.08 -3.33 6.35
CA HIS A 32 -7.96 -3.79 5.53
C HIS A 32 -6.81 -4.23 6.41
N THR A 33 -5.85 -4.93 5.83
CA THR A 33 -4.65 -5.40 6.52
C THR A 33 -3.41 -4.87 5.81
N ILE A 34 -2.33 -4.69 6.57
CA ILE A 34 -1.05 -4.26 6.01
C ILE A 34 -0.28 -5.51 5.56
N ILE A 35 0.06 -5.57 4.29
CA ILE A 35 0.82 -6.68 3.71
C ILE A 35 2.32 -6.42 3.84
N TRP A 36 2.76 -5.23 3.37
CA TRP A 36 4.16 -4.80 3.44
C TRP A 36 4.25 -3.34 3.85
N GLY A 37 5.14 -3.06 4.81
CA GLY A 37 5.70 -1.75 5.02
C GLY A 37 7.11 -1.71 4.43
N ALA A 38 8.13 -1.48 5.27
CA ALA A 38 9.52 -1.52 4.83
C ALA A 38 9.95 -2.94 4.45
N ARG A 39 10.73 -3.04 3.38
CA ARG A 39 11.41 -4.26 2.97
C ARG A 39 12.91 -4.07 3.11
N GLY A 40 13.58 -5.02 3.78
CA GLY A 40 15.03 -5.05 3.86
C GLY A 40 15.67 -5.59 2.58
N GLU A 41 17.00 -5.63 2.55
CA GLU A 41 17.75 -6.05 1.38
C GLU A 41 17.41 -7.48 0.95
N ALA A 42 17.38 -8.42 1.89
CA ALA A 42 17.09 -9.83 1.57
C ALA A 42 15.68 -10.01 1.01
N GLU A 43 14.69 -9.36 1.60
CA GLU A 43 13.29 -9.44 1.16
C GLU A 43 13.10 -8.78 -0.20
N GLN A 44 13.75 -7.63 -0.44
CA GLN A 44 13.66 -6.95 -1.72
C GLN A 44 14.36 -7.74 -2.83
N THR A 45 15.51 -8.31 -2.54
CA THR A 45 16.26 -9.12 -3.50
C THR A 45 15.44 -10.35 -3.89
N ARG A 46 14.81 -11.02 -2.90
CA ARG A 46 13.94 -12.16 -3.18
C ARG A 46 12.75 -11.77 -4.03
N ALA A 47 12.08 -10.66 -3.69
CA ALA A 47 10.93 -10.16 -4.45
C ALA A 47 11.31 -9.87 -5.90
N PHE A 48 12.47 -9.27 -6.12
CA PHE A 48 12.99 -8.97 -7.46
C PHE A 48 13.30 -10.26 -8.24
N GLU A 49 14.00 -11.20 -7.61
CA GLU A 49 14.38 -12.47 -8.25
C GLU A 49 13.17 -13.35 -8.58
N GLU A 50 12.14 -13.31 -7.74
CA GLU A 50 10.92 -14.11 -7.93
C GLU A 50 9.87 -13.41 -8.82
N GLY A 51 10.17 -12.20 -9.30
CA GLY A 51 9.28 -11.47 -10.21
C GLY A 51 8.14 -10.72 -9.54
N PHE A 52 8.12 -10.62 -8.21
CA PHE A 52 7.11 -9.86 -7.47
C PHE A 52 7.42 -8.36 -7.42
N SER A 53 8.65 -7.97 -7.72
CA SER A 53 9.05 -6.57 -7.82
C SER A 53 9.86 -6.38 -9.10
N THR A 54 9.69 -5.22 -9.73
CA THR A 54 10.49 -4.83 -10.90
C THR A 54 11.76 -4.07 -10.50
N LYS A 55 11.94 -3.82 -9.19
CA LYS A 55 13.06 -3.01 -8.69
C LYS A 55 13.98 -3.81 -7.78
N PRO A 56 15.30 -3.80 -8.07
CA PRO A 56 16.29 -4.40 -7.16
C PRO A 56 16.50 -3.50 -5.94
N TRP A 57 17.05 -4.08 -4.88
CA TRP A 57 17.48 -3.31 -3.71
C TRP A 57 18.58 -2.31 -4.10
N PRO A 58 18.55 -1.06 -3.63
CA PRO A 58 17.57 -0.41 -2.74
C PRO A 58 16.60 0.52 -3.48
N GLU A 59 16.20 0.21 -4.69
CA GLU A 59 15.49 1.13 -5.58
C GLU A 59 13.97 1.20 -5.35
N SER A 60 13.39 0.24 -4.61
CA SER A 60 11.96 0.24 -4.32
C SER A 60 11.60 1.29 -3.27
N LYS A 61 10.42 1.89 -3.40
CA LYS A 61 9.87 2.79 -2.38
C LYS A 61 9.63 2.10 -1.03
N HIS A 62 9.51 0.76 -1.02
CA HIS A 62 9.45 -0.03 0.20
C HIS A 62 10.79 -0.13 0.92
N ASN A 63 11.88 0.27 0.30
CA ASN A 63 13.20 0.10 0.87
C ASN A 63 13.56 1.28 1.77
N ALA A 64 13.46 1.03 3.07
CA ALA A 64 13.84 1.99 4.09
C ALA A 64 15.33 1.80 4.40
N VAL A 65 16.14 2.76 4.00
CA VAL A 65 17.56 2.77 4.34
C VAL A 65 17.70 3.46 5.68
N PRO A 66 18.26 2.78 6.72
CA PRO A 66 18.36 3.40 8.04
C PRO A 66 19.07 4.75 8.00
N PRO A 67 18.57 5.78 8.76
CA PRO A 67 17.45 5.73 9.70
C PRO A 67 16.05 5.97 9.08
N GLY A 68 15.89 5.84 7.77
CA GLY A 68 14.68 6.18 7.06
C GLY A 68 13.49 5.25 7.33
N LEU A 69 12.31 5.69 6.89
CA LEU A 69 11.07 4.94 6.88
C LEU A 69 10.66 4.64 5.44
N SER A 70 9.85 3.59 5.24
CA SER A 70 9.35 3.23 3.91
C SER A 70 8.45 4.33 3.33
N ASP A 71 8.64 4.63 2.05
CA ASP A 71 7.78 5.56 1.31
C ASP A 71 6.64 4.85 0.58
N ALA A 72 6.46 3.55 0.84
CA ALA A 72 5.40 2.76 0.25
C ALA A 72 4.77 1.81 1.26
N VAL A 73 3.50 1.46 1.02
CA VAL A 73 2.76 0.46 1.78
C VAL A 73 1.94 -0.37 0.81
N ASP A 74 1.87 -1.68 1.07
CA ASP A 74 0.95 -2.58 0.39
C ASP A 74 -0.13 -3.01 1.38
N ILE A 75 -1.39 -2.86 0.98
CA ILE A 75 -2.55 -3.19 1.79
C ILE A 75 -3.54 -4.04 1.00
N ALA A 76 -4.43 -4.73 1.70
CA ALA A 76 -5.49 -5.50 1.06
C ALA A 76 -6.77 -5.42 1.88
N PRO A 77 -7.96 -5.33 1.25
CA PRO A 77 -9.22 -5.44 1.95
C PRO A 77 -9.29 -6.73 2.77
N TRP A 78 -9.79 -6.63 3.98
CA TRP A 78 -9.86 -7.75 4.92
C TRP A 78 -11.30 -8.15 5.20
N HIS A 79 -11.54 -9.46 5.20
CA HIS A 79 -12.85 -10.04 5.53
C HIS A 79 -12.73 -10.91 6.78
N THR A 80 -13.74 -10.85 7.64
CA THR A 80 -13.77 -11.66 8.86
C THR A 80 -14.01 -13.14 8.56
N THR A 81 -14.63 -13.45 7.41
CA THR A 81 -14.83 -14.83 6.95
C THR A 81 -13.81 -15.20 5.89
N LYS A 82 -13.34 -16.45 5.93
CA LYS A 82 -12.37 -16.94 4.95
C LYS A 82 -12.97 -17.04 3.56
N PRO A 83 -12.20 -16.73 2.51
CA PRO A 83 -10.81 -16.28 2.57
C PRO A 83 -10.75 -14.82 3.05
N HIS A 84 -9.87 -14.54 3.99
CA HIS A 84 -9.76 -13.22 4.60
C HIS A 84 -9.33 -12.14 3.60
N ILE A 85 -8.46 -12.49 2.67
CA ILE A 85 -8.05 -11.62 1.57
C ILE A 85 -8.49 -12.26 0.26
N ARG A 86 -9.27 -11.53 -0.52
CA ARG A 86 -9.80 -11.99 -1.81
C ARG A 86 -9.05 -11.30 -2.93
N TRP A 87 -7.91 -11.88 -3.28
CA TRP A 87 -6.94 -11.25 -4.19
C TRP A 87 -7.50 -10.96 -5.59
N ASP A 88 -8.51 -11.69 -6.02
CA ASP A 88 -9.19 -11.51 -7.31
C ASP A 88 -10.36 -10.52 -7.26
N ALA A 89 -10.70 -10.02 -6.10
CA ALA A 89 -11.78 -9.06 -5.92
C ALA A 89 -11.32 -7.64 -6.27
N THR A 90 -11.07 -7.40 -7.55
CA THR A 90 -10.53 -6.14 -8.07
C THR A 90 -11.32 -4.91 -7.63
N ASN A 91 -12.66 -5.00 -7.64
CA ASN A 91 -13.54 -3.89 -7.23
C ASN A 91 -13.34 -3.49 -5.78
N GLU A 92 -13.04 -4.45 -4.89
CA GLU A 92 -12.82 -4.14 -3.47
C GLU A 92 -11.52 -3.36 -3.30
N PHE A 93 -10.46 -3.74 -4.03
CA PHE A 93 -9.19 -3.01 -4.03
C PHE A 93 -9.38 -1.58 -4.56
N ILE A 94 -10.17 -1.41 -5.62
CA ILE A 94 -10.45 -0.09 -6.19
C ILE A 94 -11.23 0.76 -5.19
N TYR A 95 -12.21 0.16 -4.51
CA TYR A 95 -13.01 0.87 -3.50
C TYR A 95 -12.12 1.35 -2.35
N LEU A 96 -11.25 0.47 -1.84
CA LEU A 96 -10.29 0.84 -0.80
C LEU A 96 -9.35 1.96 -1.29
N ALA A 97 -8.87 1.87 -2.53
CA ALA A 97 -8.01 2.91 -3.11
C ALA A 97 -8.70 4.26 -3.15
N GLY A 98 -10.00 4.30 -3.45
CA GLY A 98 -10.77 5.55 -3.41
C GLY A 98 -10.75 6.19 -2.03
N HIS A 99 -10.93 5.40 -0.99
CA HIS A 99 -10.83 5.89 0.40
C HIS A 99 -9.43 6.40 0.72
N MET A 100 -8.40 5.65 0.34
CA MET A 100 -7.01 6.02 0.60
C MET A 100 -6.64 7.34 -0.09
N MET A 101 -6.96 7.45 -1.38
CA MET A 101 -6.57 8.62 -2.18
C MET A 101 -7.34 9.88 -1.75
N GLN A 102 -8.64 9.76 -1.45
CA GLN A 102 -9.42 10.89 -0.95
C GLN A 102 -8.93 11.35 0.42
N THR A 103 -8.65 10.41 1.32
CA THR A 103 -8.13 10.72 2.65
C THR A 103 -6.79 11.44 2.56
N ALA A 104 -5.90 10.94 1.70
CA ALA A 104 -4.60 11.60 1.47
C ALA A 104 -4.80 13.04 0.99
N ALA A 105 -5.69 13.25 0.03
CA ALA A 105 -5.98 14.60 -0.48
C ALA A 105 -6.50 15.53 0.63
N MET A 106 -7.38 15.05 1.48
CA MET A 106 -7.92 15.83 2.61
C MET A 106 -6.85 16.18 3.63
N LEU A 107 -5.86 15.32 3.82
CA LEU A 107 -4.75 15.57 4.74
C LEU A 107 -3.61 16.37 4.11
N GLY A 108 -3.69 16.70 2.83
CA GLY A 108 -2.62 17.39 2.11
C GLY A 108 -1.42 16.50 1.84
N ILE A 109 -1.62 15.19 1.77
CA ILE A 109 -0.57 14.20 1.55
C ILE A 109 -0.63 13.73 0.10
N GLN A 110 0.53 13.71 -0.58
CA GLN A 110 0.61 13.29 -1.97
C GLN A 110 0.99 11.82 -2.06
N LEU A 111 0.02 11.00 -2.47
CA LEU A 111 0.21 9.57 -2.73
C LEU A 111 0.00 9.27 -4.21
N ARG A 112 0.66 8.22 -4.66
CA ARG A 112 0.39 7.56 -5.94
C ARG A 112 -0.08 6.14 -5.66
N TRP A 113 -1.14 5.72 -6.36
CA TRP A 113 -1.69 4.37 -6.25
C TRP A 113 -1.24 3.52 -7.43
N GLY A 114 -0.97 2.23 -7.17
CA GLY A 114 -0.51 1.29 -8.19
C GLY A 114 -1.54 0.89 -9.22
N GLY A 115 -2.79 1.34 -9.09
CA GLY A 115 -3.82 1.20 -10.12
C GLY A 115 -3.92 2.41 -11.05
N ASP A 116 -3.15 3.46 -10.76
CA ASP A 116 -3.20 4.73 -11.53
C ASP A 116 -1.82 5.38 -11.49
N TRP A 117 -0.84 4.71 -12.11
CA TRP A 117 0.56 5.14 -12.06
C TRP A 117 0.80 6.52 -12.67
N ASP A 118 0.07 6.87 -13.73
CA ASP A 118 0.19 8.16 -14.40
C ASP A 118 -0.69 9.26 -13.78
N ARG A 119 -1.50 8.90 -12.77
CA ARG A 119 -2.35 9.84 -12.02
C ARG A 119 -3.33 10.63 -12.91
N ASP A 120 -3.84 10.00 -13.97
CA ASP A 120 -4.81 10.62 -14.87
C ASP A 120 -6.27 10.40 -14.45
N HIS A 121 -6.49 9.55 -13.41
CA HIS A 121 -7.80 9.18 -12.86
C HIS A 121 -8.69 8.39 -13.86
N ASP A 122 -8.09 7.90 -14.92
CA ASP A 122 -8.78 7.09 -15.93
C ASP A 122 -8.49 5.61 -15.69
N LEU A 123 -9.47 4.90 -15.11
CA LEU A 123 -9.33 3.48 -14.80
C LEU A 123 -9.73 2.58 -15.96
N TYR A 124 -10.29 3.15 -17.04
CA TYR A 124 -10.58 2.39 -18.25
C TYR A 124 -9.29 1.95 -18.94
N ASP A 125 -8.28 2.80 -18.90
CA ASP A 125 -6.96 2.55 -19.47
C ASP A 125 -5.93 2.44 -18.35
N ILE A 126 -6.07 1.40 -17.54
CA ILE A 126 -5.20 1.20 -16.36
C ILE A 126 -3.78 0.86 -16.80
N ASN A 127 -2.80 1.63 -16.31
CA ASN A 127 -1.40 1.42 -16.67
C ASN A 127 -0.83 0.15 -16.07
N LYS A 128 -0.18 -0.63 -16.90
CA LYS A 128 0.47 -1.88 -16.48
C LYS A 128 1.98 -1.70 -16.31
N PRO A 129 2.59 -2.44 -15.37
CA PRO A 129 1.95 -3.37 -14.44
C PRO A 129 1.19 -2.61 -13.35
N PHE A 130 -0.03 -3.03 -13.05
CA PHE A 130 -0.77 -2.44 -11.97
C PHE A 130 -0.60 -3.26 -10.68
N ASP A 131 -0.66 -2.56 -9.55
CA ASP A 131 -0.56 -3.15 -8.22
C ASP A 131 -1.60 -2.48 -7.33
N LEU A 132 -2.77 -3.10 -7.23
CA LEU A 132 -3.96 -2.47 -6.67
C LEU A 132 -3.89 -2.23 -5.16
N GLY A 133 -2.99 -2.92 -4.47
CA GLY A 133 -2.76 -2.70 -3.03
C GLY A 133 -1.64 -1.74 -2.71
N HIS A 134 -0.93 -1.23 -3.71
CA HIS A 134 0.27 -0.42 -3.52
C HIS A 134 -0.02 1.07 -3.50
N PHE A 135 0.50 1.75 -2.47
CA PHE A 135 0.44 3.21 -2.33
C PHE A 135 1.83 3.72 -1.96
N GLU A 136 2.26 4.79 -2.60
CA GLU A 136 3.58 5.37 -2.35
C GLU A 136 3.53 6.88 -2.29
N ARG A 137 4.45 7.47 -1.51
CA ARG A 137 4.63 8.92 -1.46
C ARG A 137 5.31 9.40 -2.74
N ILE A 138 4.86 10.57 -3.21
CA ILE A 138 5.41 11.18 -4.43
C ILE A 138 6.56 12.12 -4.10
N ALA A 139 6.60 12.62 -2.91
CA ALA A 139 7.57 13.63 -2.48
C ALA A 139 9.02 13.19 -2.59
#